data_59b778b51a80d7f05c9e18ba5c32415f
#
_entry.id   59b778b51a80d7f05c9e18ba5c32415f
#
_cell.length_a   1.000
_cell.length_b   1.000
_cell.length_c   1.000
_cell.angle_alpha   90.00
_cell.angle_beta   90.00
_cell.angle_gamma   90.00
#
_symmetry.space_group_name_H-M   'P 1'
#
loop_
_entity.id
_entity.type
_entity.pdbx_description
1 polymer ?
#
loop_
_entity_poly.entity_id
_entity_poly.type
_entity_poly.pdbx_seq_one_letter_code
_entity_poly.pdbx_strand_id
1 'polypeptide(L)'
;MCIRDRAKQILAKHRIEKLPIVDENGMLRGLITIKDIEKSTKYPNSAKDAKGRLLCGAAVGVTHDVFDRIEALLDAKVDVISIDTAHGHSVGVLRQVEAIRKRFPDIQLFAGNVATAAATHDLISAGVDCVKVGIGPGSICTTRVVAGIGVPQVTAISDCAEEAEKMGKRIIADGGIKYSGDVVKAIAAGGSAVMLGSLLAGTEE
;
A
#
# COMPACT_ATOMS: atom_id res chain seq x y z
N MET A 1 26.46 -2.32 -19.99
CA MET A 1 26.70 -1.34 -18.90
C MET A 1 25.37 -0.61 -18.64
N CYS A 2 24.85 -0.66 -17.44
CA CYS A 2 23.57 -0.03 -17.07
C CYS A 2 23.71 1.51 -17.10
N ILE A 3 22.63 2.23 -17.44
CA ILE A 3 22.60 3.71 -17.42
C ILE A 3 23.10 4.26 -16.07
N ARG A 4 22.76 3.61 -14.97
CA ARG A 4 23.21 3.98 -13.62
C ARG A 4 24.73 3.88 -13.46
N ASP A 5 25.34 2.83 -13.98
CA ASP A 5 26.81 2.64 -13.88
C ASP A 5 27.54 3.73 -14.64
N ARG A 6 27.05 4.09 -15.83
CA ARG A 6 27.58 5.19 -16.62
C ARG A 6 27.38 6.55 -15.91
N ALA A 7 26.20 6.79 -15.34
CA ALA A 7 25.94 7.99 -14.57
C ALA A 7 26.89 8.12 -13.36
N LYS A 8 27.10 7.01 -12.61
CA LYS A 8 28.03 6.96 -11.47
C LYS A 8 29.46 7.34 -11.88
N GLN A 9 29.92 6.81 -13.00
CA GLN A 9 31.26 7.15 -13.54
C GLN A 9 31.38 8.62 -13.93
N ILE A 10 30.33 9.20 -14.58
CA ILE A 10 30.31 10.60 -14.97
C ILE A 10 30.30 11.52 -13.73
N LEU A 11 29.41 11.24 -12.78
CA LEU A 11 29.31 11.98 -11.52
C LEU A 11 30.65 11.99 -10.76
N ALA A 12 31.28 10.82 -10.64
CA ALA A 12 32.59 10.69 -9.98
C ALA A 12 33.72 11.41 -10.73
N LYS A 13 33.82 11.22 -12.06
CA LYS A 13 34.85 11.85 -12.92
C LYS A 13 34.80 13.36 -12.83
N HIS A 14 33.59 13.94 -12.86
CA HIS A 14 33.39 15.39 -12.89
C HIS A 14 33.17 15.99 -11.50
N ARG A 15 33.16 15.17 -10.44
CA ARG A 15 32.89 15.59 -9.05
C ARG A 15 31.60 16.41 -8.91
N ILE A 16 30.55 15.98 -9.59
CA ILE A 16 29.22 16.60 -9.56
C ILE A 16 28.23 15.67 -8.86
N GLU A 17 27.22 16.24 -8.23
CA GLU A 17 26.22 15.47 -7.46
C GLU A 17 24.95 15.17 -8.25
N LYS A 18 24.72 15.91 -9.33
CA LYS A 18 23.49 15.84 -10.13
C LYS A 18 23.82 15.77 -11.60
N LEU A 19 23.15 14.89 -12.34
CA LEU A 19 23.34 14.68 -13.77
C LEU A 19 21.98 14.79 -14.48
N PRO A 20 21.72 15.87 -15.24
CA PRO A 20 20.54 15.96 -16.09
C PRO A 20 20.56 14.91 -17.18
N ILE A 21 19.39 14.31 -17.45
CA ILE A 21 19.19 13.41 -18.59
C ILE A 21 18.40 14.18 -19.64
N VAL A 22 18.93 14.26 -20.82
CA VAL A 22 18.28 14.93 -21.97
C VAL A 22 18.04 13.93 -23.09
N ASP A 23 17.05 14.22 -23.93
CA ASP A 23 16.83 13.47 -25.17
C ASP A 23 17.75 13.97 -26.32
N GLU A 24 17.56 13.42 -27.50
CA GLU A 24 18.32 13.76 -28.71
C GLU A 24 18.19 15.24 -29.12
N ASN A 25 17.11 15.91 -28.71
CA ASN A 25 16.83 17.32 -28.96
C ASN A 25 17.34 18.24 -27.84
N GLY A 26 18.01 17.70 -26.81
CA GLY A 26 18.50 18.45 -25.66
C GLY A 26 17.43 18.78 -24.62
N MET A 27 16.21 18.25 -24.75
CA MET A 27 15.12 18.49 -23.79
C MET A 27 15.30 17.65 -22.55
N LEU A 28 15.12 18.27 -21.37
CA LEU A 28 15.25 17.60 -20.08
C LEU A 28 14.18 16.51 -19.92
N ARG A 29 14.63 15.28 -19.64
CA ARG A 29 13.81 14.08 -19.44
C ARG A 29 13.90 13.51 -18.04
N GLY A 30 14.92 13.87 -17.30
CA GLY A 30 15.10 13.38 -15.93
C GLY A 30 16.35 13.95 -15.26
N LEU A 31 16.55 13.51 -14.02
CA LEU A 31 17.70 13.87 -13.21
C LEU A 31 18.17 12.61 -12.44
N ILE A 32 19.45 12.35 -12.44
CA ILE A 32 20.08 11.33 -11.59
C ILE A 32 20.97 12.05 -10.58
N THR A 33 20.84 11.70 -9.31
CA THR A 33 21.69 12.25 -8.24
C THR A 33 22.53 11.15 -7.60
N ILE A 34 23.64 11.54 -6.93
CA ILE A 34 24.44 10.61 -6.12
C ILE A 34 23.56 9.94 -5.07
N LYS A 35 22.66 10.69 -4.42
CA LYS A 35 21.74 10.18 -3.40
C LYS A 35 20.83 9.06 -3.93
N ASP A 36 20.36 9.15 -5.18
CA ASP A 36 19.54 8.10 -5.78
C ASP A 36 20.31 6.80 -5.96
N ILE A 37 21.59 6.92 -6.37
CA ILE A 37 22.49 5.78 -6.52
C ILE A 37 22.83 5.16 -5.16
N GLU A 38 23.14 5.98 -4.15
CA GLU A 38 23.43 5.52 -2.79
C GLU A 38 22.21 4.85 -2.15
N LYS A 39 21.01 5.45 -2.27
CA LYS A 39 19.76 4.86 -1.77
C LYS A 39 19.47 3.50 -2.40
N SER A 40 19.76 3.32 -3.68
CA SER A 40 19.55 2.03 -4.34
C SER A 40 20.49 0.93 -3.84
N THR A 41 21.69 1.32 -3.38
CA THR A 41 22.67 0.40 -2.79
C THR A 41 22.37 0.13 -1.30
N LYS A 42 22.00 1.17 -0.56
CA LYS A 42 21.70 1.10 0.87
C LYS A 42 20.39 0.36 1.14
N TYR A 43 19.40 0.50 0.25
CA TYR A 43 18.07 -0.09 0.39
C TYR A 43 17.70 -0.96 -0.83
N PRO A 44 18.39 -2.11 -1.03
CA PRO A 44 18.19 -2.94 -2.23
C PRO A 44 16.80 -3.58 -2.27
N ASN A 45 16.19 -3.84 -1.10
CA ASN A 45 14.90 -4.53 -0.97
C ASN A 45 13.69 -3.58 -0.95
N SER A 46 13.87 -2.27 -1.19
CA SER A 46 12.72 -1.37 -1.28
C SER A 46 11.81 -1.74 -2.46
N ALA A 47 10.49 -1.71 -2.22
CA ALA A 47 9.49 -2.03 -3.24
C ALA A 47 9.51 -0.96 -4.34
N LYS A 48 9.88 -1.37 -5.56
CA LYS A 48 10.05 -0.49 -6.72
C LYS A 48 9.40 -1.08 -7.96
N ASP A 49 8.97 -0.20 -8.84
CA ASP A 49 8.51 -0.57 -10.18
C ASP A 49 9.69 -0.91 -11.12
N ALA A 50 9.37 -1.32 -12.34
CA ALA A 50 10.36 -1.65 -13.37
C ALA A 50 11.28 -0.45 -13.76
N LYS A 51 10.85 0.78 -13.46
CA LYS A 51 11.63 2.01 -13.69
C LYS A 51 12.46 2.42 -12.47
N GLY A 52 12.34 1.69 -11.36
CA GLY A 52 13.05 1.94 -10.11
C GLY A 52 12.41 3.02 -9.24
N ARG A 53 11.16 3.41 -9.48
CA ARG A 53 10.38 4.29 -8.61
C ARG A 53 9.81 3.48 -7.46
N LEU A 54 9.72 4.07 -6.26
CA LEU A 54 9.03 3.45 -5.14
C LEU A 54 7.56 3.24 -5.49
N LEU A 55 7.03 2.06 -5.13
CA LEU A 55 5.60 1.80 -5.25
C LEU A 55 4.84 2.69 -4.26
N CYS A 56 3.74 3.26 -4.70
CA CYS A 56 2.89 4.11 -3.87
C CYS A 56 1.41 3.72 -3.99
N GLY A 57 0.69 3.89 -2.88
CA GLY A 57 -0.75 3.68 -2.81
C GLY A 57 -1.47 4.94 -2.39
N ALA A 58 -2.73 5.07 -2.79
CA ALA A 58 -3.60 6.14 -2.34
C ALA A 58 -4.93 5.61 -1.81
N ALA A 59 -5.40 6.22 -0.73
CA ALA A 59 -6.68 5.89 -0.14
C ALA A 59 -7.81 6.72 -0.75
N VAL A 60 -8.95 6.06 -0.93
CA VAL A 60 -10.22 6.67 -1.31
C VAL A 60 -11.33 6.22 -0.37
N GLY A 61 -12.32 7.08 -0.16
CA GLY A 61 -13.53 6.73 0.58
C GLY A 61 -14.66 6.24 -0.33
N VAL A 62 -15.84 6.11 0.25
CA VAL A 62 -17.09 5.80 -0.48
C VAL A 62 -17.89 7.09 -0.72
N THR A 63 -17.30 8.03 -1.43
CA THR A 63 -17.84 9.36 -1.73
C THR A 63 -18.39 9.43 -3.16
N HIS A 64 -19.21 10.43 -3.47
CA HIS A 64 -19.80 10.61 -4.80
C HIS A 64 -18.75 10.89 -5.89
N ASP A 65 -17.62 11.50 -5.54
CA ASP A 65 -16.52 11.90 -6.42
C ASP A 65 -15.39 10.85 -6.53
N VAL A 66 -15.60 9.64 -5.99
CA VAL A 66 -14.56 8.61 -5.91
C VAL A 66 -13.99 8.24 -7.27
N PHE A 67 -14.79 8.22 -8.33
CA PHE A 67 -14.32 7.86 -9.67
C PHE A 67 -13.39 8.91 -10.26
N ASP A 68 -13.74 10.19 -10.14
CA ASP A 68 -12.90 11.30 -10.61
C ASP A 68 -11.58 11.33 -9.85
N ARG A 69 -11.65 11.05 -8.54
CA ARG A 69 -10.45 10.94 -7.71
C ARG A 69 -9.55 9.76 -8.13
N ILE A 70 -10.14 8.59 -8.42
CA ILE A 70 -9.37 7.43 -8.90
C ILE A 70 -8.72 7.74 -10.25
N GLU A 71 -9.43 8.36 -11.20
CA GLU A 71 -8.88 8.75 -12.49
C GLU A 71 -7.67 9.68 -12.32
N ALA A 72 -7.80 10.73 -11.51
CA ALA A 72 -6.68 11.63 -11.22
C ALA A 72 -5.48 10.93 -10.57
N LEU A 73 -5.73 9.97 -9.68
CA LEU A 73 -4.66 9.17 -9.05
C LEU A 73 -3.97 8.24 -10.06
N LEU A 74 -4.72 7.63 -10.97
CA LEU A 74 -4.16 6.79 -12.04
C LEU A 74 -3.33 7.62 -13.03
N ASP A 75 -3.76 8.83 -13.36
CA ASP A 75 -2.99 9.77 -14.17
C ASP A 75 -1.68 10.18 -13.47
N ALA A 76 -1.71 10.32 -12.15
CA ALA A 76 -0.53 10.54 -11.32
C ALA A 76 0.35 9.28 -11.15
N LYS A 77 -0.02 8.14 -11.74
CA LYS A 77 0.71 6.86 -11.73
C LYS A 77 0.80 6.23 -10.35
N VAL A 78 -0.28 6.25 -9.59
CA VAL A 78 -0.42 5.45 -8.37
C VAL A 78 -0.39 3.95 -8.70
N ASP A 79 0.24 3.15 -7.86
CA ASP A 79 0.37 1.71 -8.10
C ASP A 79 -0.79 0.90 -7.49
N VAL A 80 -1.41 1.40 -6.42
CA VAL A 80 -2.53 0.74 -5.75
C VAL A 80 -3.55 1.75 -5.22
N ILE A 81 -4.82 1.41 -5.34
CA ILE A 81 -5.94 2.13 -4.73
C ILE A 81 -6.44 1.34 -3.52
N SER A 82 -6.63 2.01 -2.40
CA SER A 82 -7.20 1.42 -1.19
C SER A 82 -8.52 2.10 -0.84
N ILE A 83 -9.61 1.34 -0.83
CA ILE A 83 -10.88 1.80 -0.24
C ILE A 83 -10.76 1.67 1.26
N ASP A 84 -10.60 2.81 1.94
CA ASP A 84 -10.35 2.88 3.37
C ASP A 84 -11.58 3.38 4.12
N THR A 85 -12.14 2.53 4.97
CA THR A 85 -13.36 2.80 5.72
C THR A 85 -13.26 2.28 7.15
N ALA A 86 -13.99 2.91 8.06
CA ALA A 86 -14.08 2.47 9.45
C ALA A 86 -14.78 1.10 9.59
N HIS A 87 -15.64 0.74 8.62
CA HIS A 87 -16.35 -0.52 8.57
C HIS A 87 -16.47 -1.01 7.12
N GLY A 88 -15.51 -1.84 6.70
CA GLY A 88 -15.42 -2.35 5.33
C GLY A 88 -16.54 -3.30 4.92
N HIS A 89 -17.17 -3.98 5.89
CA HIS A 89 -18.26 -4.93 5.64
C HIS A 89 -19.63 -4.26 5.66
N SER A 90 -19.81 -3.23 4.86
CA SER A 90 -21.11 -2.60 4.66
C SER A 90 -21.56 -2.73 3.22
N VAL A 91 -22.88 -2.76 3.01
CA VAL A 91 -23.48 -2.87 1.65
C VAL A 91 -22.99 -1.73 0.75
N GLY A 92 -22.83 -0.53 1.29
CA GLY A 92 -22.32 0.63 0.55
C GLY A 92 -20.87 0.42 0.07
N VAL A 93 -20.01 -0.13 0.91
CA VAL A 93 -18.61 -0.44 0.54
C VAL A 93 -18.56 -1.55 -0.51
N LEU A 94 -19.28 -2.64 -0.33
CA LEU A 94 -19.30 -3.76 -1.28
C LEU A 94 -19.76 -3.30 -2.69
N ARG A 95 -20.84 -2.56 -2.76
CA ARG A 95 -21.32 -1.97 -4.04
C ARG A 95 -20.29 -1.02 -4.67
N GLN A 96 -19.60 -0.23 -3.84
CA GLN A 96 -18.56 0.68 -4.32
C GLN A 96 -17.35 -0.09 -4.88
N VAL A 97 -16.92 -1.17 -4.21
CA VAL A 97 -15.87 -2.07 -4.71
C VAL A 97 -16.24 -2.65 -6.07
N GLU A 98 -17.45 -3.21 -6.19
CA GLU A 98 -17.97 -3.77 -7.46
C GLU A 98 -17.98 -2.72 -8.58
N ALA A 99 -18.47 -1.52 -8.28
CA ALA A 99 -18.55 -0.43 -9.25
C ALA A 99 -17.15 0.05 -9.69
N ILE A 100 -16.21 0.16 -8.77
CA ILE A 100 -14.81 0.52 -9.06
C ILE A 100 -14.16 -0.57 -9.90
N ARG A 101 -14.28 -1.84 -9.52
CA ARG A 101 -13.71 -2.97 -10.28
C ARG A 101 -14.27 -3.02 -11.71
N LYS A 102 -15.57 -2.78 -11.86
CA LYS A 102 -16.21 -2.74 -13.19
C LYS A 102 -15.66 -1.62 -14.08
N ARG A 103 -15.41 -0.43 -13.52
CA ARG A 103 -14.92 0.74 -14.27
C ARG A 103 -13.40 0.67 -14.51
N PHE A 104 -12.65 0.10 -13.57
CA PHE A 104 -11.19 0.01 -13.61
C PHE A 104 -10.75 -1.45 -13.38
N PRO A 105 -10.88 -2.32 -14.38
CA PRO A 105 -10.63 -3.77 -14.20
C PRO A 105 -9.19 -4.12 -13.86
N ASP A 106 -8.23 -3.31 -14.30
CA ASP A 106 -6.80 -3.63 -14.24
C ASP A 106 -6.07 -3.02 -13.03
N ILE A 107 -6.75 -2.22 -12.19
CA ILE A 107 -6.11 -1.60 -11.03
C ILE A 107 -5.86 -2.63 -9.93
N GLN A 108 -4.79 -2.40 -9.14
CA GLN A 108 -4.61 -3.09 -7.86
C GLN A 108 -5.52 -2.43 -6.83
N LEU A 109 -6.50 -3.18 -6.32
CA LEU A 109 -7.55 -2.66 -5.45
C LEU A 109 -7.51 -3.35 -4.09
N PHE A 110 -7.29 -2.56 -3.04
CA PHE A 110 -7.39 -3.00 -1.65
C PHE A 110 -8.66 -2.42 -1.03
N ALA A 111 -9.22 -3.10 -0.04
CA ALA A 111 -10.31 -2.54 0.74
C ALA A 111 -10.27 -3.01 2.19
N GLY A 112 -10.82 -2.22 3.09
CA GLY A 112 -10.98 -2.49 4.50
C GLY A 112 -11.57 -1.29 5.26
N ASN A 113 -11.57 -1.33 6.62
CA ASN A 113 -11.02 -2.45 7.37
C ASN A 113 -12.12 -3.45 7.76
N VAL A 114 -11.72 -4.69 7.92
CA VAL A 114 -12.57 -5.78 8.38
C VAL A 114 -11.84 -6.61 9.45
N ALA A 115 -12.55 -7.54 10.11
CA ALA A 115 -11.97 -8.37 11.16
C ALA A 115 -12.53 -9.81 11.17
N THR A 116 -13.24 -10.23 10.14
CA THR A 116 -13.90 -11.56 10.09
C THR A 116 -13.71 -12.24 8.74
N ALA A 117 -13.72 -13.57 8.72
CA ALA A 117 -13.67 -14.37 7.52
C ALA A 117 -14.81 -14.04 6.53
N ALA A 118 -16.05 -13.90 7.03
CA ALA A 118 -17.20 -13.55 6.19
C ALA A 118 -17.01 -12.19 5.47
N ALA A 119 -16.53 -11.17 6.18
CA ALA A 119 -16.26 -9.88 5.58
C ALA A 119 -15.13 -9.94 4.52
N THR A 120 -14.11 -10.76 4.79
CA THR A 120 -13.02 -11.02 3.83
C THR A 120 -13.55 -11.69 2.58
N HIS A 121 -14.38 -12.72 2.73
CA HIS A 121 -15.04 -13.40 1.62
C HIS A 121 -15.81 -12.44 0.73
N ASP A 122 -16.66 -11.61 1.33
CA ASP A 122 -17.55 -10.71 0.59
C ASP A 122 -16.77 -9.61 -0.14
N LEU A 123 -15.73 -9.04 0.48
CA LEU A 123 -14.86 -8.06 -0.18
C LEU A 123 -14.10 -8.67 -1.37
N ILE A 124 -13.56 -9.88 -1.22
CA ILE A 124 -12.88 -10.57 -2.31
C ILE A 124 -13.86 -10.90 -3.45
N SER A 125 -15.06 -11.36 -3.11
CA SER A 125 -16.13 -11.64 -4.08
C SER A 125 -16.57 -10.39 -4.83
N ALA A 126 -16.57 -9.22 -4.16
CA ALA A 126 -16.84 -7.92 -4.78
C ALA A 126 -15.72 -7.46 -5.72
N GLY A 127 -14.52 -8.05 -5.65
CA GLY A 127 -13.45 -7.83 -6.62
C GLY A 127 -12.18 -7.16 -6.09
N VAL A 128 -11.90 -7.16 -4.78
CA VAL A 128 -10.62 -6.67 -4.26
C VAL A 128 -9.50 -7.68 -4.48
N ASP A 129 -8.26 -7.18 -4.60
CA ASP A 129 -7.06 -8.00 -4.73
C ASP A 129 -6.43 -8.31 -3.38
N CYS A 130 -6.66 -7.45 -2.39
CA CYS A 130 -6.15 -7.64 -1.03
C CYS A 130 -7.10 -7.00 -0.01
N VAL A 131 -7.26 -7.65 1.14
CA VAL A 131 -8.13 -7.17 2.21
C VAL A 131 -7.30 -6.59 3.36
N LYS A 132 -7.68 -5.41 3.85
CA LYS A 132 -7.04 -4.76 4.98
C LYS A 132 -7.77 -5.10 6.27
N VAL A 133 -7.04 -5.74 7.21
CA VAL A 133 -7.60 -6.37 8.41
C VAL A 133 -7.18 -5.62 9.67
N GLY A 134 -8.15 -5.19 10.45
CA GLY A 134 -7.94 -4.55 11.74
C GLY A 134 -9.06 -3.58 12.10
N ILE A 135 -9.86 -3.92 13.11
CA ILE A 135 -10.89 -3.06 13.70
C ILE A 135 -10.47 -2.67 15.11
N GLY A 136 -10.08 -1.41 15.28
CA GLY A 136 -9.75 -0.83 16.56
C GLY A 136 -8.34 -1.07 17.12
N PRO A 137 -7.37 -1.76 16.46
CA PRO A 137 -6.05 -1.97 17.05
C PRO A 137 -5.10 -0.78 16.89
N GLY A 138 -5.42 0.19 16.04
CA GLY A 138 -4.59 1.36 15.76
C GLY A 138 -4.40 2.24 17.02
N SER A 139 -3.24 2.87 17.15
CA SER A 139 -2.90 3.69 18.33
C SER A 139 -3.79 4.93 18.51
N ILE A 140 -4.33 5.46 17.42
CA ILE A 140 -5.25 6.61 17.41
C ILE A 140 -6.73 6.20 17.34
N CYS A 141 -7.01 4.89 17.20
CA CYS A 141 -8.36 4.40 17.04
C CYS A 141 -9.11 4.34 18.39
N THR A 142 -10.25 4.97 18.45
CA THR A 142 -11.11 5.02 19.65
C THR A 142 -12.25 3.98 19.62
N THR A 143 -12.40 3.22 18.55
CA THR A 143 -13.52 2.27 18.37
C THR A 143 -13.64 1.27 19.50
N ARG A 144 -12.54 0.68 19.97
CA ARG A 144 -12.56 -0.27 21.10
C ARG A 144 -12.90 0.40 22.43
N VAL A 145 -12.37 1.63 22.62
CA VAL A 145 -12.51 2.35 23.90
C VAL A 145 -13.89 2.98 24.04
N VAL A 146 -14.41 3.59 22.97
CA VAL A 146 -15.68 4.33 22.98
C VAL A 146 -16.86 3.43 22.64
N ALA A 147 -16.76 2.61 21.59
CA ALA A 147 -17.85 1.77 21.10
C ALA A 147 -17.79 0.33 21.63
N GLY A 148 -16.69 -0.11 22.22
CA GLY A 148 -16.49 -1.48 22.68
C GLY A 148 -16.41 -2.52 21.53
N ILE A 149 -16.19 -2.06 20.29
CA ILE A 149 -16.19 -2.92 19.10
C ILE A 149 -14.75 -3.22 18.69
N GLY A 150 -14.48 -4.48 18.40
CA GLY A 150 -13.19 -4.94 17.90
C GLY A 150 -13.01 -6.45 18.06
N VAL A 151 -12.01 -6.97 17.37
CA VAL A 151 -11.56 -8.36 17.47
C VAL A 151 -10.09 -8.34 17.86
N PRO A 152 -9.61 -9.25 18.72
CA PRO A 152 -8.17 -9.37 18.99
C PRO A 152 -7.41 -9.53 17.67
N GLN A 153 -6.35 -8.73 17.47
CA GLN A 153 -5.76 -8.55 16.12
C GLN A 153 -5.20 -9.84 15.54
N VAL A 154 -4.56 -10.69 16.36
CA VAL A 154 -4.02 -11.99 15.90
C VAL A 154 -5.14 -12.91 15.43
N THR A 155 -6.26 -12.98 16.16
CA THR A 155 -7.45 -13.73 15.74
C THR A 155 -8.02 -13.20 14.44
N ALA A 156 -8.22 -11.90 14.32
CA ALA A 156 -8.72 -11.28 13.10
C ALA A 156 -7.83 -11.57 11.89
N ILE A 157 -6.50 -11.50 12.07
CA ILE A 157 -5.54 -11.83 11.00
C ILE A 157 -5.67 -13.30 10.60
N SER A 158 -5.69 -14.21 11.56
CA SER A 158 -5.76 -15.66 11.31
C SER A 158 -7.03 -16.03 10.54
N ASP A 159 -8.19 -15.59 11.02
CA ASP A 159 -9.48 -15.90 10.41
C ASP A 159 -9.61 -15.32 8.98
N CYS A 160 -9.18 -14.07 8.80
CA CYS A 160 -9.22 -13.42 7.50
C CYS A 160 -8.19 -14.01 6.53
N ALA A 161 -7.01 -14.38 7.01
CA ALA A 161 -5.96 -14.97 6.18
C ALA A 161 -6.36 -16.35 5.66
N GLU A 162 -6.93 -17.20 6.50
CA GLU A 162 -7.43 -18.52 6.11
C GLU A 162 -8.48 -18.39 4.99
N GLU A 163 -9.40 -17.45 5.11
CA GLU A 163 -10.43 -17.24 4.09
C GLU A 163 -9.85 -16.66 2.80
N ALA A 164 -8.97 -15.68 2.90
CA ALA A 164 -8.32 -15.09 1.73
C ALA A 164 -7.49 -16.13 0.96
N GLU A 165 -6.79 -17.02 1.67
CA GLU A 165 -6.00 -18.09 1.06
C GLU A 165 -6.85 -19.08 0.26
N LYS A 166 -8.02 -19.48 0.75
CA LYS A 166 -9.00 -20.31 0.03
C LYS A 166 -9.42 -19.69 -1.29
N MET A 167 -9.47 -18.37 -1.35
CA MET A 167 -9.84 -17.59 -2.54
C MET A 167 -8.63 -17.16 -3.38
N GLY A 168 -7.41 -17.59 -3.05
CA GLY A 168 -6.18 -17.22 -3.76
C GLY A 168 -5.79 -15.75 -3.61
N LYS A 169 -6.26 -15.08 -2.56
CA LYS A 169 -5.99 -13.67 -2.27
C LYS A 169 -5.13 -13.51 -1.00
N ARG A 170 -4.80 -12.27 -0.67
CA ARG A 170 -3.91 -11.93 0.44
C ARG A 170 -4.55 -10.91 1.38
N ILE A 171 -3.97 -10.74 2.58
CA ILE A 171 -4.39 -9.74 3.54
C ILE A 171 -3.21 -8.87 4.00
N ILE A 172 -3.55 -7.65 4.42
CA ILE A 172 -2.65 -6.73 5.12
C ILE A 172 -3.12 -6.63 6.56
N ALA A 173 -2.23 -6.93 7.52
CA ALA A 173 -2.50 -6.72 8.93
C ALA A 173 -2.28 -5.24 9.29
N ASP A 174 -3.37 -4.54 9.63
CA ASP A 174 -3.37 -3.10 9.87
C ASP A 174 -3.65 -2.76 11.32
N GLY A 175 -2.70 -2.09 11.96
CA GLY A 175 -2.80 -1.57 13.31
C GLY A 175 -2.30 -2.50 14.41
N GLY A 176 -2.03 -1.90 15.58
CA GLY A 176 -1.57 -2.61 16.78
C GLY A 176 -0.09 -2.97 16.81
N ILE A 177 0.68 -2.57 15.82
CA ILE A 177 2.11 -2.87 15.73
C ILE A 177 2.90 -1.74 16.38
N LYS A 178 3.58 -2.06 17.49
CA LYS A 178 4.42 -1.15 18.28
C LYS A 178 5.90 -1.53 18.23
N TYR A 179 6.20 -2.81 18.04
CA TYR A 179 7.54 -3.37 18.06
C TYR A 179 7.76 -4.30 16.86
N SER A 180 9.02 -4.54 16.51
CA SER A 180 9.38 -5.48 15.42
C SER A 180 8.83 -6.89 15.65
N GLY A 181 8.76 -7.35 16.90
CA GLY A 181 8.15 -8.64 17.24
C GLY A 181 6.66 -8.73 16.90
N ASP A 182 5.94 -7.61 16.88
CA ASP A 182 4.52 -7.60 16.48
C ASP A 182 4.37 -7.80 14.97
N VAL A 183 5.33 -7.30 14.17
CA VAL A 183 5.40 -7.59 12.72
C VAL A 183 5.51 -9.10 12.50
N VAL A 184 6.43 -9.76 13.21
CA VAL A 184 6.65 -11.21 13.11
C VAL A 184 5.37 -11.98 13.48
N LYS A 185 4.68 -11.60 14.55
CA LYS A 185 3.42 -12.23 14.98
C LYS A 185 2.31 -12.04 13.92
N ALA A 186 2.20 -10.84 13.33
CA ALA A 186 1.20 -10.56 12.29
C ALA A 186 1.43 -11.41 11.03
N ILE A 187 2.68 -11.55 10.60
CA ILE A 187 3.04 -12.39 9.46
C ILE A 187 2.85 -13.87 9.80
N ALA A 188 3.27 -14.34 10.99
CA ALA A 188 3.06 -15.72 11.43
C ALA A 188 1.58 -16.10 11.55
N ALA A 189 0.70 -15.14 11.86
CA ALA A 189 -0.75 -15.33 11.88
C ALA A 189 -1.40 -15.37 10.48
N GLY A 190 -0.63 -15.18 9.41
CA GLY A 190 -1.11 -15.26 8.01
C GLY A 190 -1.13 -13.93 7.26
N GLY A 191 -0.77 -12.81 7.88
CA GLY A 191 -0.62 -11.54 7.17
C GLY A 191 0.46 -11.61 6.10
N SER A 192 0.17 -11.19 4.89
CA SER A 192 1.17 -11.12 3.81
C SER A 192 1.99 -9.83 3.86
N ALA A 193 1.45 -8.80 4.46
CA ALA A 193 2.09 -7.52 4.74
C ALA A 193 1.51 -6.90 6.01
N VAL A 194 2.18 -5.89 6.54
CA VAL A 194 1.70 -5.11 7.68
C VAL A 194 1.57 -3.64 7.29
N MET A 195 0.57 -2.96 7.83
CA MET A 195 0.44 -1.51 7.73
C MET A 195 0.91 -0.86 9.02
N LEU A 196 1.88 0.03 8.90
CA LEU A 196 2.50 0.74 10.01
C LEU A 196 2.08 2.21 9.98
N GLY A 197 1.55 2.70 11.08
CA GLY A 197 1.22 4.11 11.27
C GLY A 197 2.13 4.75 12.32
N SER A 198 1.74 4.60 13.61
CA SER A 198 2.41 5.25 14.74
C SER A 198 3.90 4.91 14.89
N LEU A 199 4.33 3.73 14.42
CA LEU A 199 5.74 3.34 14.48
C LEU A 199 6.63 4.23 13.60
N LEU A 200 6.05 4.81 12.54
CA LEU A 200 6.73 5.72 11.61
C LEU A 200 6.36 7.19 11.82
N ALA A 201 5.38 7.48 12.69
CA ALA A 201 4.99 8.85 12.99
C ALA A 201 6.14 9.59 13.69
N GLY A 202 6.45 10.79 13.22
CA GLY A 202 7.54 11.60 13.76
C GLY A 202 8.93 11.29 13.19
N THR A 203 9.02 10.43 12.17
CA THR A 203 10.26 10.30 11.39
C THR A 203 10.40 11.50 10.44
N GLU A 204 11.63 11.94 10.19
CA GLU A 204 11.94 12.95 9.18
C GLU A 204 12.04 12.27 7.80
N GLU A 205 11.43 12.90 6.80
CA GLU A 205 11.49 12.46 5.39
C GLU A 205 12.71 13.06 4.65
#